data_8880d6fce6d8a2b87a468abdae88fd8a
#
_entry.id   8880d6fce6d8a2b87a468abdae88fd8a
#
_cell.length_a   1.000
_cell.length_b   1.000
_cell.length_c   1.000
_cell.angle_alpha   90.00
_cell.angle_beta   90.00
_cell.angle_gamma   90.00
#
_symmetry.space_group_name_H-M   'P 1'
#
loop_
_entity.id
_entity.type
_entity.pdbx_description
1 polymer ?
#
loop_
_entity_poly.entity_id
_entity_poly.type
_entity_poly.pdbx_seq_one_letter_code
_entity_poly.pdbx_strand_id
1 'polypeptide(L)'
;MGTYPSYGGVEIVSTTLANLFIEDGHQVTIASYKQPLNEATPLNLSDQCYLLFLSHPVLSIQNIKKLREYILTHQIEVLINQWVVPFYATLVWKLATYGTESKIYSVHHNPPDTNMRIQSLKRKIESGKSYLKGVYGLVREVSRLSLAFCIRNSHRFILLSPSFIPVAQKFSRVKHPTKFLSIPNPISIPLPDEDISREKEIIYVGRIEYNQKRTDRVIDIWKELESKYPDWKLTIVGDGEDREDLQKRIDGYGLKRVEITGFVDPISYYKRASILLLTSEYEGFGLVIAEAMSHGVVPVVYNSFEAAKDLITDGHNGVLVDKPFSDSGFAEKVNELMDKPDYLNELSENGRIVSAGYSIDRIANEWYQLMDN
;
A
#
# COMPACT_ATOMS: atom_id res chain seq x y z
N MET A 1 0.53 -9.36 13.15
CA MET A 1 0.02 -8.02 12.75
C MET A 1 -0.10 -7.11 13.96
N GLY A 2 -0.09 -5.76 13.78
CA GLY A 2 -0.29 -4.81 14.88
C GLY A 2 -1.71 -4.89 15.43
N THR A 3 -2.68 -4.63 14.59
CA THR A 3 -4.14 -4.71 14.87
C THR A 3 -4.79 -5.61 13.82
N TYR A 4 -5.73 -6.45 14.23
CA TYR A 4 -6.54 -7.26 13.32
C TYR A 4 -7.81 -7.75 14.04
N PRO A 5 -8.98 -7.75 13.40
CA PRO A 5 -9.25 -7.17 12.09
C PRO A 5 -9.15 -5.63 12.11
N SER A 6 -8.87 -5.02 10.96
CA SER A 6 -8.79 -3.58 10.78
C SER A 6 -8.87 -3.26 9.28
N TYR A 7 -9.15 -2.00 8.91
CA TYR A 7 -9.14 -1.54 7.54
C TYR A 7 -7.78 -0.91 7.18
N GLY A 8 -7.10 -1.52 6.23
CA GLY A 8 -5.86 -1.01 5.66
C GLY A 8 -5.35 -1.94 4.57
N GLY A 9 -4.45 -1.47 3.74
CA GLY A 9 -3.90 -2.29 2.65
C GLY A 9 -3.19 -3.56 3.15
N VAL A 10 -2.53 -3.49 4.31
CA VAL A 10 -1.85 -4.66 4.91
C VAL A 10 -2.85 -5.71 5.39
N GLU A 11 -3.94 -5.26 6.01
CA GLU A 11 -5.00 -6.12 6.52
C GLU A 11 -5.75 -6.81 5.38
N ILE A 12 -6.09 -6.06 4.33
CA ILE A 12 -6.75 -6.61 3.12
C ILE A 12 -5.85 -7.68 2.48
N VAL A 13 -4.58 -7.35 2.21
CA VAL A 13 -3.63 -8.30 1.62
C VAL A 13 -3.44 -9.54 2.50
N SER A 14 -3.36 -9.35 3.83
CA SER A 14 -3.19 -10.49 4.75
C SER A 14 -4.41 -11.40 4.77
N THR A 15 -5.63 -10.84 4.70
CA THR A 15 -6.87 -11.60 4.59
C THR A 15 -6.94 -12.36 3.26
N THR A 16 -6.62 -11.68 2.15
CA THR A 16 -6.60 -12.28 0.81
C THR A 16 -5.64 -13.47 0.75
N LEU A 17 -4.40 -13.31 1.24
CA LEU A 17 -3.42 -14.39 1.28
C LEU A 17 -3.84 -15.51 2.24
N ALA A 18 -4.43 -15.17 3.39
CA ALA A 18 -4.91 -16.18 4.34
C ALA A 18 -6.01 -17.06 3.72
N ASN A 19 -7.00 -16.45 3.07
CA ASN A 19 -8.08 -17.19 2.41
C ASN A 19 -7.53 -18.11 1.31
N LEU A 20 -6.64 -17.58 0.48
CA LEU A 20 -6.01 -18.34 -0.59
C LEU A 20 -5.25 -19.55 -0.06
N PHE A 21 -4.39 -19.38 0.94
CA PHE A 21 -3.65 -20.50 1.54
C PHE A 21 -4.58 -21.55 2.17
N ILE A 22 -5.73 -21.12 2.72
CA ILE A 22 -6.75 -22.04 3.24
C ILE A 22 -7.42 -22.82 2.11
N GLU A 23 -7.78 -22.17 1.01
CA GLU A 23 -8.37 -22.80 -0.18
C GLU A 23 -7.43 -23.88 -0.77
N ASP A 24 -6.12 -23.64 -0.70
CA ASP A 24 -5.08 -24.59 -1.13
C ASP A 24 -4.72 -25.63 -0.06
N GLY A 25 -5.49 -25.71 1.04
CA GLY A 25 -5.40 -26.76 2.06
C GLY A 25 -4.41 -26.49 3.19
N HIS A 26 -3.84 -25.28 3.30
CA HIS A 26 -2.98 -24.92 4.41
C HIS A 26 -3.77 -24.54 5.67
N GLN A 27 -3.22 -24.85 6.83
CA GLN A 27 -3.74 -24.33 8.10
C GLN A 27 -3.17 -22.93 8.37
N VAL A 28 -4.04 -21.94 8.45
CA VAL A 28 -3.62 -20.54 8.58
C VAL A 28 -4.08 -19.94 9.90
N THR A 29 -3.18 -19.19 10.53
CA THR A 29 -3.47 -18.42 11.74
C THR A 29 -3.03 -16.97 11.58
N ILE A 30 -3.92 -16.02 11.82
CA ILE A 30 -3.58 -14.61 11.92
C ILE A 30 -3.32 -14.25 13.38
N ALA A 31 -2.08 -13.88 13.69
CA ALA A 31 -1.69 -13.40 15.02
C ALA A 31 -1.67 -11.88 15.08
N SER A 32 -2.31 -11.27 16.09
CA SER A 32 -2.34 -9.80 16.29
C SER A 32 -2.15 -9.41 17.75
N TYR A 33 -1.63 -8.18 17.97
CA TYR A 33 -1.38 -7.63 19.31
C TYR A 33 -2.53 -6.76 19.82
N LYS A 34 -3.46 -6.37 18.97
CA LYS A 34 -4.62 -5.56 19.32
C LYS A 34 -5.83 -5.99 18.50
N GLN A 35 -6.96 -6.10 19.18
CA GLN A 35 -8.29 -6.20 18.57
C GLN A 35 -8.95 -4.81 18.54
N PRO A 36 -9.71 -4.48 17.50
CA PRO A 36 -10.59 -3.31 17.56
C PRO A 36 -11.63 -3.47 18.67
N LEU A 37 -11.92 -2.39 19.37
CA LEU A 37 -12.88 -2.39 20.48
C LEU A 37 -14.34 -2.47 20.03
N ASN A 38 -14.62 -2.16 18.77
CA ASN A 38 -15.95 -2.15 18.17
C ASN A 38 -15.94 -3.00 16.90
N GLU A 39 -16.90 -3.91 16.86
CA GLU A 39 -17.46 -4.70 15.79
C GLU A 39 -16.67 -5.04 14.52
N ALA A 40 -16.98 -6.26 14.05
CA ALA A 40 -16.49 -6.89 12.84
C ALA A 40 -16.23 -5.90 11.71
N THR A 41 -14.98 -5.66 11.46
CA THR A 41 -14.58 -5.14 10.16
C THR A 41 -14.96 -6.15 9.09
N PRO A 42 -15.62 -5.75 8.01
CA PRO A 42 -16.02 -6.65 6.94
C PRO A 42 -14.80 -7.04 6.08
N LEU A 43 -13.90 -7.80 6.66
CA LEU A 43 -12.92 -8.55 5.94
C LEU A 43 -13.56 -9.94 5.77
N ASN A 44 -13.76 -10.37 4.54
CA ASN A 44 -14.26 -11.71 4.21
C ASN A 44 -13.21 -12.78 4.55
N LEU A 45 -12.84 -12.86 5.82
CA LEU A 45 -11.91 -13.89 6.29
C LEU A 45 -12.66 -15.21 6.39
N SER A 46 -12.05 -16.26 5.87
CA SER A 46 -12.54 -17.63 5.99
C SER A 46 -12.74 -18.02 7.46
N ASP A 47 -13.86 -18.67 7.77
CA ASP A 47 -14.14 -19.21 9.10
C ASP A 47 -13.14 -20.31 9.51
N GLN A 48 -12.37 -20.84 8.57
CA GLN A 48 -11.30 -21.82 8.82
C GLN A 48 -9.98 -21.16 9.28
N CYS A 49 -9.90 -19.83 9.24
CA CYS A 49 -8.73 -19.10 9.72
C CYS A 49 -8.74 -18.98 11.24
N TYR A 50 -7.69 -19.47 11.89
CA TYR A 50 -7.54 -19.28 13.33
C TYR A 50 -7.07 -17.88 13.66
N LEU A 51 -7.53 -17.33 14.79
CA LEU A 51 -7.09 -16.02 15.31
C LEU A 51 -6.34 -16.21 16.62
N LEU A 52 -5.09 -15.75 16.68
CA LEU A 52 -4.26 -15.75 17.87
C LEU A 52 -4.08 -14.32 18.38
N PHE A 53 -4.62 -14.02 19.56
CA PHE A 53 -4.50 -12.71 20.17
C PHE A 53 -3.36 -12.68 21.19
N LEU A 54 -2.41 -11.78 20.95
CA LEU A 54 -1.33 -11.44 21.84
C LEU A 54 -1.69 -10.14 22.59
N SER A 55 -0.89 -9.73 23.56
CA SER A 55 -1.20 -8.60 24.43
C SER A 55 -0.18 -7.46 24.29
N HIS A 56 -0.53 -6.28 24.82
CA HIS A 56 0.44 -5.23 25.08
C HIS A 56 1.02 -5.31 26.49
N PRO A 57 2.28 -4.97 26.68
CA PRO A 57 3.25 -4.54 25.68
C PRO A 57 3.68 -5.68 24.76
N VAL A 58 3.95 -5.36 23.47
CA VAL A 58 4.33 -6.34 22.44
C VAL A 58 5.51 -7.18 22.87
N LEU A 59 6.60 -6.54 23.31
CA LEU A 59 7.77 -7.21 23.86
C LEU A 59 7.49 -7.60 25.30
N SER A 60 6.99 -8.80 25.52
CA SER A 60 6.72 -9.40 26.82
C SER A 60 7.05 -10.89 26.84
N ILE A 61 7.46 -11.39 28.00
CA ILE A 61 7.72 -12.82 28.21
C ILE A 61 6.42 -13.62 27.96
N GLN A 62 5.28 -13.08 28.32
CA GLN A 62 3.99 -13.72 28.11
C GLN A 62 3.70 -13.94 26.61
N ASN A 63 3.91 -12.92 25.77
CA ASN A 63 3.73 -13.06 24.33
C ASN A 63 4.72 -14.07 23.72
N ILE A 64 5.99 -14.04 24.14
CA ILE A 64 7.00 -14.99 23.67
C ILE A 64 6.61 -16.42 24.02
N LYS A 65 6.19 -16.67 25.27
CA LYS A 65 5.76 -18.00 25.72
C LYS A 65 4.51 -18.46 24.98
N LYS A 66 3.49 -17.63 24.90
CA LYS A 66 2.22 -17.94 24.21
C LYS A 66 2.45 -18.27 22.73
N LEU A 67 3.23 -17.45 22.06
CA LEU A 67 3.55 -17.66 20.64
C LEU A 67 4.39 -18.92 20.45
N ARG A 68 5.38 -19.17 21.32
CA ARG A 68 6.19 -20.39 21.25
C ARG A 68 5.36 -21.65 21.48
N GLU A 69 4.52 -21.66 22.49
CA GLU A 69 3.60 -22.78 22.76
C GLU A 69 2.71 -23.05 21.55
N TYR A 70 2.15 -22.00 20.97
CA TYR A 70 1.32 -22.11 19.77
C TYR A 70 2.08 -22.70 18.59
N ILE A 71 3.31 -22.23 18.34
CA ILE A 71 4.19 -22.73 17.26
C ILE A 71 4.46 -24.22 17.43
N LEU A 72 4.81 -24.63 18.64
CA LEU A 72 5.15 -26.05 18.92
C LEU A 72 3.91 -26.95 18.85
N THR A 73 2.78 -26.51 19.43
CA THR A 73 1.54 -27.31 19.46
C THR A 73 0.96 -27.52 18.06
N HIS A 74 1.01 -26.50 17.22
CA HIS A 74 0.44 -26.53 15.87
C HIS A 74 1.48 -26.80 14.78
N GLN A 75 2.74 -27.09 15.16
CA GLN A 75 3.85 -27.39 14.23
C GLN A 75 3.98 -26.33 13.11
N ILE A 76 3.94 -25.05 13.49
CA ILE A 76 3.98 -23.94 12.53
C ILE A 76 5.34 -23.92 11.80
N GLU A 77 5.30 -24.12 10.49
CA GLU A 77 6.50 -24.15 9.64
C GLU A 77 6.91 -22.74 9.18
N VAL A 78 5.92 -21.90 8.84
CA VAL A 78 6.15 -20.59 8.24
C VAL A 78 5.46 -19.50 9.05
N LEU A 79 6.21 -18.43 9.34
CA LEU A 79 5.70 -17.24 9.99
C LEU A 79 5.89 -16.04 9.05
N ILE A 80 4.80 -15.47 8.54
CA ILE A 80 4.81 -14.28 7.70
C ILE A 80 4.60 -13.05 8.58
N ASN A 81 5.68 -12.31 8.84
CA ASN A 81 5.63 -11.09 9.66
C ASN A 81 5.26 -9.88 8.81
N GLN A 82 3.98 -9.52 8.82
CA GLN A 82 3.42 -8.36 8.12
C GLN A 82 3.64 -7.03 8.86
N TRP A 83 4.18 -7.05 10.07
CA TRP A 83 4.43 -5.86 10.89
C TRP A 83 5.90 -5.77 11.32
N VAL A 84 6.75 -5.52 10.34
CA VAL A 84 8.22 -5.57 10.49
C VAL A 84 8.76 -4.46 11.37
N VAL A 85 8.23 -3.25 11.26
CA VAL A 85 8.63 -2.11 12.08
C VAL A 85 7.48 -1.78 13.03
N PRO A 86 7.71 -1.81 14.30
CA PRO A 86 8.95 -1.72 15.07
C PRO A 86 9.68 -3.06 15.28
N PHE A 87 11.02 -3.01 15.43
CA PHE A 87 11.91 -4.18 15.56
C PHE A 87 11.53 -5.17 16.67
N TYR A 88 10.90 -4.70 17.73
CA TYR A 88 10.53 -5.53 18.88
C TYR A 88 9.46 -6.59 18.52
N ALA A 89 8.63 -6.36 17.50
CA ALA A 89 7.74 -7.40 16.99
C ALA A 89 8.55 -8.55 16.39
N THR A 90 9.53 -8.24 15.51
CA THR A 90 10.46 -9.25 14.97
C THR A 90 11.25 -9.95 16.07
N LEU A 91 11.63 -9.24 17.14
CA LEU A 91 12.35 -9.85 18.29
C LEU A 91 11.48 -10.90 19.01
N VAL A 92 10.20 -10.60 19.26
CA VAL A 92 9.26 -11.56 19.86
C VAL A 92 9.18 -12.83 19.01
N TRP A 93 9.02 -12.68 17.70
CA TRP A 93 8.95 -13.82 16.78
C TRP A 93 10.24 -14.63 16.77
N LYS A 94 11.39 -13.93 16.73
CA LYS A 94 12.71 -14.60 16.78
C LYS A 94 12.94 -15.40 18.06
N LEU A 95 12.52 -14.86 19.20
CA LEU A 95 12.64 -15.55 20.50
C LEU A 95 11.65 -16.73 20.60
N ALA A 96 10.44 -16.58 20.08
CA ALA A 96 9.45 -17.65 20.08
C ALA A 96 9.84 -18.84 19.18
N THR A 97 10.51 -18.57 18.05
CA THR A 97 10.99 -19.62 17.11
C THR A 97 12.37 -20.17 17.45
N TYR A 98 13.01 -19.74 18.55
CA TYR A 98 14.34 -20.21 18.90
C TYR A 98 14.36 -21.73 19.14
N GLY A 99 15.21 -22.46 18.39
CA GLY A 99 15.30 -23.93 18.46
C GLY A 99 14.11 -24.67 17.80
N THR A 100 13.36 -24.03 16.92
CA THR A 100 12.37 -24.66 16.04
C THR A 100 12.82 -24.58 14.58
N GLU A 101 12.23 -25.40 13.71
CA GLU A 101 12.48 -25.38 12.27
C GLU A 101 11.68 -24.27 11.55
N SER A 102 10.87 -23.52 12.28
CA SER A 102 10.00 -22.48 11.70
C SER A 102 10.78 -21.37 11.01
N LYS A 103 10.41 -21.06 9.77
CA LYS A 103 11.01 -20.00 8.95
C LYS A 103 10.26 -18.67 9.16
N ILE A 104 10.97 -17.56 9.38
CA ILE A 104 10.39 -16.21 9.48
C ILE A 104 10.60 -15.48 8.16
N TYR A 105 9.51 -15.12 7.48
CA TYR A 105 9.48 -14.24 6.32
C TYR A 105 8.91 -12.89 6.73
N SER A 106 9.68 -11.82 6.55
CA SER A 106 9.26 -10.47 6.94
C SER A 106 8.92 -9.64 5.73
N VAL A 107 7.68 -9.14 5.67
CA VAL A 107 7.17 -8.32 4.58
C VAL A 107 7.17 -6.85 4.98
N HIS A 108 7.80 -6.01 4.20
CA HIS A 108 7.90 -4.58 4.47
C HIS A 108 6.98 -3.78 3.54
N HIS A 109 5.92 -3.24 4.11
CA HIS A 109 4.83 -2.57 3.37
C HIS A 109 5.04 -1.07 3.10
N ASN A 110 6.20 -0.53 3.41
CA ASN A 110 6.52 0.88 3.20
C ASN A 110 7.83 1.03 2.41
N PRO A 111 8.14 2.21 1.84
CA PRO A 111 9.47 2.47 1.34
C PRO A 111 10.51 2.25 2.44
N PRO A 112 11.61 1.54 2.17
CA PRO A 112 12.52 1.07 3.23
C PRO A 112 13.20 2.18 4.03
N ASP A 113 13.38 3.35 3.44
CA ASP A 113 14.11 4.48 4.03
C ASP A 113 13.20 5.57 4.60
N THR A 114 11.88 5.34 4.59
CA THR A 114 10.91 6.32 5.04
C THR A 114 9.80 5.72 5.92
N ASN A 115 9.17 6.58 6.71
CA ASN A 115 7.95 6.31 7.48
C ASN A 115 7.30 7.65 7.86
N MET A 116 6.09 7.60 8.42
CA MET A 116 5.33 8.81 8.80
C MET A 116 6.15 9.79 9.66
N ARG A 117 6.96 9.30 10.63
CA ARG A 117 7.76 10.16 11.51
C ARG A 117 8.89 10.85 10.75
N ILE A 118 9.59 10.12 9.89
CA ILE A 118 10.66 10.66 9.04
C ILE A 118 10.09 11.73 8.12
N GLN A 119 8.97 11.47 7.45
CA GLN A 119 8.34 12.41 6.54
C GLN A 119 7.79 13.66 7.26
N SER A 120 7.12 13.48 8.41
CA SER A 120 6.64 14.61 9.21
C SER A 120 7.79 15.53 9.66
N LEU A 121 8.90 14.97 10.13
CA LEU A 121 10.07 15.74 10.51
C LEU A 121 10.72 16.45 9.31
N LYS A 122 10.83 15.75 8.17
CA LYS A 122 11.36 16.32 6.94
C LYS A 122 10.58 17.56 6.50
N ARG A 123 9.25 17.46 6.44
CA ARG A 123 8.38 18.60 6.09
C ARG A 123 8.49 19.78 7.08
N LYS A 124 8.56 19.49 8.39
CA LYS A 124 8.76 20.54 9.40
C LYS A 124 10.10 21.25 9.22
N ILE A 125 11.13 20.54 8.80
CA ILE A 125 12.44 21.14 8.50
C ILE A 125 12.35 22.02 7.23
N GLU A 126 11.71 21.51 6.18
CA GLU A 126 11.48 22.22 4.92
C GLU A 126 10.62 23.50 5.13
N SER A 127 9.66 23.47 6.08
CA SER A 127 8.87 24.64 6.48
C SER A 127 9.60 25.60 7.43
N GLY A 128 10.93 25.49 7.58
CA GLY A 128 11.77 26.43 8.33
C GLY A 128 12.15 25.99 9.75
N LYS A 129 11.67 24.85 10.27
CA LYS A 129 12.00 24.35 11.62
C LYS A 129 13.35 23.61 11.64
N SER A 130 14.42 24.29 11.24
CA SER A 130 15.77 23.69 11.08
C SER A 130 16.36 23.09 12.37
N TYR A 131 15.92 23.52 13.54
CA TYR A 131 16.31 22.97 14.84
C TYR A 131 15.95 21.48 15.00
N LEU A 132 15.01 20.96 14.19
CA LEU A 132 14.62 19.54 14.21
C LEU A 132 15.60 18.61 13.45
N LYS A 133 16.63 19.13 12.78
CA LYS A 133 17.59 18.30 12.02
C LYS A 133 18.26 17.22 12.87
N GLY A 134 18.62 17.54 14.13
CA GLY A 134 19.18 16.55 15.05
C GLY A 134 18.21 15.43 15.39
N VAL A 135 16.95 15.76 15.67
CA VAL A 135 15.88 14.79 15.94
C VAL A 135 15.60 13.93 14.70
N TYR A 136 15.57 14.54 13.53
CA TYR A 136 15.42 13.82 12.26
C TYR A 136 16.55 12.80 12.05
N GLY A 137 17.81 13.21 12.28
CA GLY A 137 18.97 12.32 12.18
C GLY A 137 18.87 11.12 13.13
N LEU A 138 18.48 11.37 14.38
CA LEU A 138 18.29 10.31 15.39
C LEU A 138 17.17 9.33 14.99
N VAL A 139 16.00 9.86 14.64
CA VAL A 139 14.84 9.02 14.22
C VAL A 139 15.19 8.19 12.99
N ARG A 140 15.89 8.77 12.02
CA ARG A 140 16.35 8.07 10.82
C ARG A 140 17.34 6.95 11.16
N GLU A 141 18.28 7.19 12.07
CA GLU A 141 19.26 6.18 12.49
C GLU A 141 18.60 5.05 13.29
N VAL A 142 17.68 5.35 14.19
CA VAL A 142 16.89 4.33 14.91
C VAL A 142 16.08 3.49 13.94
N SER A 143 15.44 4.12 12.95
CA SER A 143 14.70 3.40 11.89
C SER A 143 15.62 2.50 11.06
N ARG A 144 16.82 2.98 10.72
CA ARG A 144 17.85 2.22 10.02
C ARG A 144 18.28 0.97 10.80
N LEU A 145 18.59 1.13 12.08
CA LEU A 145 19.01 0.03 12.95
C LEU A 145 17.88 -0.99 13.15
N SER A 146 16.64 -0.50 13.32
CA SER A 146 15.44 -1.34 13.41
C SER A 146 15.27 -2.19 12.15
N LEU A 147 15.34 -1.57 10.98
CA LEU A 147 15.24 -2.28 9.70
C LEU A 147 16.37 -3.31 9.53
N ALA A 148 17.61 -2.91 9.82
CA ALA A 148 18.76 -3.82 9.76
C ALA A 148 18.61 -5.04 10.68
N PHE A 149 18.06 -4.84 11.90
CA PHE A 149 17.75 -5.92 12.83
C PHE A 149 16.71 -6.88 12.22
N CYS A 150 15.61 -6.35 11.67
CA CYS A 150 14.56 -7.16 11.07
C CYS A 150 15.08 -7.99 9.90
N ILE A 151 15.85 -7.39 8.98
CA ILE A 151 16.47 -8.09 7.86
C ILE A 151 17.37 -9.25 8.33
N ARG A 152 18.23 -9.00 9.31
CA ARG A 152 19.18 -10.02 9.82
C ARG A 152 18.49 -11.19 10.52
N ASN A 153 17.35 -10.94 11.16
CA ASN A 153 16.60 -11.93 11.94
C ASN A 153 15.45 -12.60 11.19
N SER A 154 15.30 -12.34 9.90
CA SER A 154 14.39 -13.04 9.01
C SER A 154 15.11 -14.03 8.12
N HIS A 155 14.46 -15.12 7.72
CA HIS A 155 14.99 -16.06 6.71
C HIS A 155 15.01 -15.38 5.33
N ARG A 156 13.92 -14.69 4.98
CA ARG A 156 13.82 -13.79 3.84
C ARG A 156 13.18 -12.48 4.27
N PHE A 157 13.59 -11.41 3.62
CA PHE A 157 13.03 -10.08 3.78
C PHE A 157 12.38 -9.66 2.47
N ILE A 158 11.06 -9.56 2.48
CA ILE A 158 10.24 -9.36 1.30
C ILE A 158 9.88 -7.89 1.18
N LEU A 159 10.10 -7.36 0.01
CA LEU A 159 9.74 -6.01 -0.40
C LEU A 159 8.67 -6.09 -1.49
N LEU A 160 7.80 -5.09 -1.59
CA LEU A 160 6.67 -5.12 -2.51
C LEU A 160 7.05 -4.73 -3.96
N SER A 161 8.31 -4.32 -4.17
CA SER A 161 8.80 -3.87 -5.47
C SER A 161 10.29 -4.16 -5.59
N PRO A 162 10.78 -4.62 -6.76
CA PRO A 162 12.20 -4.85 -7.00
C PRO A 162 13.06 -3.61 -6.77
N SER A 163 12.56 -2.43 -7.14
CA SER A 163 13.23 -1.14 -6.96
C SER A 163 13.48 -0.78 -5.49
N PHE A 164 12.76 -1.38 -4.56
CA PHE A 164 13.01 -1.20 -3.13
C PHE A 164 14.21 -1.98 -2.59
N ILE A 165 14.67 -3.02 -3.28
CA ILE A 165 15.82 -3.83 -2.83
C ILE A 165 17.08 -2.96 -2.66
N PRO A 166 17.56 -2.22 -3.68
CA PRO A 166 18.72 -1.36 -3.51
C PRO A 166 18.53 -0.26 -2.47
N VAL A 167 17.31 0.27 -2.31
CA VAL A 167 16.98 1.26 -1.27
C VAL A 167 17.13 0.65 0.12
N ALA A 168 16.58 -0.55 0.34
CA ALA A 168 16.67 -1.27 1.61
C ALA A 168 18.13 -1.62 1.95
N GLN A 169 18.91 -2.11 0.99
CA GLN A 169 20.32 -2.42 1.15
C GLN A 169 21.14 -1.18 1.54
N LYS A 170 20.94 -0.08 0.82
CA LYS A 170 21.64 1.18 1.06
C LYS A 170 21.27 1.76 2.42
N PHE A 171 19.99 1.81 2.75
CA PHE A 171 19.53 2.39 4.01
C PHE A 171 19.90 1.53 5.21
N SER A 172 19.62 0.23 5.20
CA SER A 172 19.94 -0.69 6.32
C SER A 172 21.43 -0.99 6.46
N ARG A 173 22.23 -0.78 5.41
CA ARG A 173 23.63 -1.23 5.28
C ARG A 173 23.79 -2.76 5.37
N VAL A 174 22.74 -3.51 5.07
CA VAL A 174 22.78 -4.97 4.97
C VAL A 174 22.82 -5.35 3.49
N LYS A 175 23.91 -6.01 3.07
CA LYS A 175 24.18 -6.37 1.66
C LYS A 175 24.14 -7.89 1.41
N HIS A 176 23.33 -8.61 2.16
CA HIS A 176 23.23 -10.06 2.00
C HIS A 176 22.28 -10.40 0.82
N PRO A 177 22.81 -10.86 -0.33
CA PRO A 177 22.00 -10.94 -1.56
C PRO A 177 20.82 -11.90 -1.44
N THR A 178 20.99 -13.02 -0.74
CA THR A 178 19.94 -14.04 -0.59
C THR A 178 18.85 -13.68 0.42
N LYS A 179 19.00 -12.59 1.16
CA LYS A 179 18.00 -12.15 2.15
C LYS A 179 16.81 -11.44 1.51
N PHE A 180 17.04 -10.73 0.41
CA PHE A 180 16.03 -9.86 -0.19
C PHE A 180 15.29 -10.57 -1.31
N LEU A 181 14.00 -10.46 -1.31
CA LEU A 181 13.10 -10.88 -2.38
C LEU A 181 12.09 -9.77 -2.64
N SER A 182 11.49 -9.77 -3.82
CA SER A 182 10.36 -8.92 -4.12
C SER A 182 9.16 -9.82 -4.43
N ILE A 183 8.08 -9.66 -3.65
CA ILE A 183 6.78 -10.25 -3.92
C ILE A 183 5.77 -9.11 -3.77
N PRO A 184 5.13 -8.67 -4.85
CA PRO A 184 4.16 -7.59 -4.81
C PRO A 184 2.87 -8.01 -4.10
N ASN A 185 2.04 -7.03 -3.75
CA ASN A 185 0.71 -7.32 -3.24
C ASN A 185 -0.20 -7.80 -4.38
N PRO A 186 -1.04 -8.82 -4.16
CA PRO A 186 -2.04 -9.24 -5.14
C PRO A 186 -3.16 -8.20 -5.27
N ILE A 187 -3.76 -8.10 -6.45
CA ILE A 187 -5.03 -7.41 -6.65
C ILE A 187 -6.10 -8.25 -5.95
N SER A 188 -6.79 -7.64 -4.96
CA SER A 188 -7.78 -8.33 -4.12
C SER A 188 -9.23 -8.08 -4.54
N ILE A 189 -9.45 -7.24 -5.55
CA ILE A 189 -10.78 -6.94 -6.09
C ILE A 189 -11.10 -7.83 -7.29
N PRO A 190 -12.38 -8.23 -7.49
CA PRO A 190 -12.79 -9.01 -8.65
C PRO A 190 -12.46 -8.29 -9.95
N LEU A 191 -12.00 -9.02 -10.94
CA LEU A 191 -11.83 -8.49 -12.29
C LEU A 191 -13.22 -8.26 -12.95
N PRO A 192 -13.35 -7.29 -13.85
CA PRO A 192 -14.62 -7.08 -14.55
C PRO A 192 -14.92 -8.22 -15.50
N ASP A 193 -16.17 -8.68 -15.50
CA ASP A 193 -16.64 -9.79 -16.34
C ASP A 193 -16.94 -9.39 -17.79
N GLU A 194 -17.06 -8.09 -18.10
CA GLU A 194 -17.49 -7.56 -19.38
C GLU A 194 -16.75 -6.29 -19.79
N ASP A 195 -16.82 -5.95 -21.08
CA ASP A 195 -16.38 -4.64 -21.59
C ASP A 195 -17.24 -3.51 -21.03
N ILE A 196 -16.58 -2.64 -20.25
CA ILE A 196 -17.25 -1.59 -19.50
C ILE A 196 -17.23 -0.28 -20.30
N SER A 197 -18.41 0.32 -20.47
CA SER A 197 -18.51 1.68 -20.99
C SER A 197 -17.90 2.67 -19.97
N ARG A 198 -16.88 3.41 -20.41
CA ARG A 198 -16.19 4.41 -19.61
C ARG A 198 -16.98 5.71 -19.55
N GLU A 199 -17.09 6.26 -18.35
CA GLU A 199 -17.59 7.61 -18.13
C GLU A 199 -16.43 8.62 -18.16
N LYS A 200 -16.72 9.85 -18.49
CA LYS A 200 -15.79 10.99 -18.36
C LYS A 200 -15.61 11.35 -16.87
N GLU A 201 -15.01 10.41 -16.14
CA GLU A 201 -14.84 10.49 -14.70
C GLU A 201 -13.37 10.27 -14.32
N ILE A 202 -12.88 11.21 -13.52
CA ILE A 202 -11.60 11.09 -12.83
C ILE A 202 -11.89 10.62 -11.41
N ILE A 203 -11.14 9.65 -10.92
CA ILE A 203 -11.27 9.20 -9.53
C ILE A 203 -9.96 9.37 -8.75
N TYR A 204 -10.12 9.58 -7.46
CA TYR A 204 -9.12 9.31 -6.43
C TYR A 204 -9.68 8.21 -5.53
N VAL A 205 -8.86 7.22 -5.19
CA VAL A 205 -9.26 6.14 -4.27
C VAL A 205 -8.27 6.06 -3.12
N GLY A 206 -8.74 6.24 -1.89
CA GLY A 206 -7.90 6.14 -0.71
C GLY A 206 -8.31 7.05 0.45
N ARG A 207 -7.50 7.04 1.49
CA ARG A 207 -7.70 7.89 2.67
C ARG A 207 -7.59 9.36 2.32
N ILE A 208 -8.54 10.18 2.79
CA ILE A 208 -8.45 11.64 2.69
C ILE A 208 -7.50 12.14 3.77
N GLU A 209 -6.23 12.37 3.36
CA GLU A 209 -5.16 12.68 4.28
C GLU A 209 -4.05 13.47 3.55
N TYR A 210 -3.64 14.59 4.12
CA TYR A 210 -2.68 15.51 3.49
C TYR A 210 -1.21 15.15 3.76
N ASN A 211 -0.95 14.30 4.75
CA ASN A 211 0.42 13.97 5.13
C ASN A 211 1.11 13.02 4.16
N GLN A 212 0.46 11.97 3.75
CA GLN A 212 0.99 10.96 2.84
C GLN A 212 0.30 11.02 1.48
N LYS A 213 -1.03 11.00 1.49
CA LYS A 213 -1.84 10.85 0.28
C LYS A 213 -1.97 12.14 -0.54
N ARG A 214 -1.82 13.30 0.13
CA ARG A 214 -1.89 14.62 -0.53
C ARG A 214 -3.15 14.82 -1.36
N THR A 215 -4.31 14.49 -0.75
CA THR A 215 -5.62 14.66 -1.39
C THR A 215 -5.93 16.13 -1.70
N ASP A 216 -5.30 17.07 -1.01
CA ASP A 216 -5.31 18.50 -1.33
C ASP A 216 -4.91 18.76 -2.78
N ARG A 217 -3.87 18.10 -3.28
CA ARG A 217 -3.37 18.25 -4.65
C ARG A 217 -4.37 17.78 -5.70
N VAL A 218 -5.18 16.76 -5.40
CA VAL A 218 -6.21 16.28 -6.33
C VAL A 218 -7.22 17.37 -6.65
N ILE A 219 -7.62 18.15 -5.63
CA ILE A 219 -8.53 19.27 -5.79
C ILE A 219 -7.86 20.44 -6.54
N ASP A 220 -6.58 20.72 -6.27
CA ASP A 220 -5.84 21.76 -6.97
C ASP A 220 -5.67 21.45 -8.46
N ILE A 221 -5.40 20.18 -8.80
CA ILE A 221 -5.35 19.71 -10.18
C ILE A 221 -6.72 19.85 -10.85
N TRP A 222 -7.79 19.42 -10.20
CA TRP A 222 -9.14 19.49 -10.75
C TRP A 222 -9.62 20.92 -11.00
N LYS A 223 -9.24 21.85 -10.12
CA LYS A 223 -9.49 23.28 -10.28
C LYS A 223 -8.97 23.81 -11.62
N GLU A 224 -7.83 23.34 -12.11
CA GLU A 224 -7.28 23.74 -13.41
C GLU A 224 -8.04 23.14 -14.61
N LEU A 225 -8.83 22.09 -14.37
CA LEU A 225 -9.50 21.29 -15.42
C LEU A 225 -11.01 21.55 -15.51
N GLU A 226 -11.69 21.76 -14.39
CA GLU A 226 -13.16 21.76 -14.32
C GLU A 226 -13.83 22.69 -15.35
N SER A 227 -13.34 23.90 -15.49
CA SER A 227 -13.93 24.90 -16.41
C SER A 227 -13.72 24.54 -17.88
N LYS A 228 -12.66 23.81 -18.21
CA LYS A 228 -12.31 23.42 -19.58
C LYS A 228 -13.09 22.20 -20.05
N TYR A 229 -13.48 21.33 -19.11
CA TYR A 229 -14.10 20.04 -19.40
C TYR A 229 -15.46 19.89 -18.71
N PRO A 230 -16.53 20.52 -19.25
CA PRO A 230 -17.86 20.54 -18.62
C PRO A 230 -18.50 19.15 -18.49
N ASP A 231 -18.09 18.19 -19.31
CA ASP A 231 -18.63 16.83 -19.33
C ASP A 231 -17.90 15.87 -18.35
N TRP A 232 -16.78 16.31 -17.77
CA TRP A 232 -16.01 15.49 -16.83
C TRP A 232 -16.37 15.82 -15.39
N LYS A 233 -16.22 14.84 -14.51
CA LYS A 233 -16.40 14.95 -13.06
C LYS A 233 -15.22 14.36 -12.32
N LEU A 234 -15.01 14.79 -11.07
CA LEU A 234 -14.07 14.22 -10.14
C LEU A 234 -14.82 13.52 -9.00
N THR A 235 -14.44 12.27 -8.70
CA THR A 235 -14.98 11.54 -7.55
C THR A 235 -13.85 11.13 -6.60
N ILE A 236 -13.96 11.57 -5.34
CA ILE A 236 -13.05 11.18 -4.25
C ILE A 236 -13.68 10.00 -3.51
N VAL A 237 -13.17 8.80 -3.77
CA VAL A 237 -13.66 7.56 -3.14
C VAL A 237 -12.84 7.29 -1.89
N GLY A 238 -13.38 7.67 -0.74
CA GLY A 238 -12.72 7.49 0.54
C GLY A 238 -13.15 8.47 1.62
N ASP A 239 -12.56 8.28 2.79
CA ASP A 239 -12.77 9.10 3.97
C ASP A 239 -11.44 9.34 4.70
N GLY A 240 -11.40 10.24 5.67
CA GLY A 240 -10.19 10.50 6.46
C GLY A 240 -10.25 11.77 7.27
N GLU A 241 -9.17 12.01 8.01
CA GLU A 241 -9.07 13.10 8.98
C GLU A 241 -9.17 14.50 8.34
N ASP A 242 -8.77 14.64 7.07
CA ASP A 242 -8.78 15.93 6.36
C ASP A 242 -10.03 16.14 5.48
N ARG A 243 -11.08 15.30 5.61
CA ARG A 243 -12.29 15.38 4.78
C ARG A 243 -13.01 16.73 4.86
N GLU A 244 -13.20 17.26 6.07
CA GLU A 244 -13.87 18.55 6.26
C GLU A 244 -13.08 19.69 5.64
N ASP A 245 -11.75 19.64 5.76
CA ASP A 245 -10.88 20.65 5.18
C ASP A 245 -10.84 20.58 3.66
N LEU A 246 -10.87 19.35 3.10
CA LEU A 246 -10.99 19.12 1.67
C LEU A 246 -12.32 19.67 1.13
N GLN A 247 -13.45 19.47 1.84
CA GLN A 247 -14.75 20.04 1.45
C GLN A 247 -14.71 21.57 1.45
N LYS A 248 -14.15 22.20 2.49
CA LYS A 248 -13.98 23.68 2.52
C LYS A 248 -13.16 24.20 1.35
N ARG A 249 -12.14 23.41 0.92
CA ARG A 249 -11.30 23.77 -0.24
C ARG A 249 -12.09 23.70 -1.54
N ILE A 250 -12.93 22.66 -1.74
CA ILE A 250 -13.85 22.51 -2.87
C ILE A 250 -14.81 23.72 -2.93
N ASP A 251 -15.44 24.04 -1.80
CA ASP A 251 -16.40 25.14 -1.68
C ASP A 251 -15.71 26.49 -1.94
N GLY A 252 -14.52 26.67 -1.38
CA GLY A 252 -13.71 27.90 -1.55
C GLY A 252 -13.26 28.16 -2.99
N TYR A 253 -13.04 27.12 -3.78
CA TYR A 253 -12.77 27.21 -5.21
C TYR A 253 -14.04 27.30 -6.07
N GLY A 254 -15.22 27.09 -5.49
CA GLY A 254 -16.49 27.12 -6.18
C GLY A 254 -16.70 25.94 -7.16
N LEU A 255 -15.98 24.84 -6.97
CA LEU A 255 -16.07 23.65 -7.82
C LEU A 255 -17.43 22.99 -7.68
N LYS A 256 -18.01 22.53 -8.81
CA LYS A 256 -19.39 22.03 -8.88
C LYS A 256 -19.48 20.54 -9.21
N ARG A 257 -18.45 19.98 -9.84
CA ARG A 257 -18.44 18.59 -10.32
C ARG A 257 -17.40 17.74 -9.56
N VAL A 258 -17.41 17.89 -8.23
CA VAL A 258 -16.64 17.10 -7.29
C VAL A 258 -17.58 16.40 -6.33
N GLU A 259 -17.41 15.10 -6.16
CA GLU A 259 -18.12 14.27 -5.21
C GLU A 259 -17.15 13.64 -4.22
N ILE A 260 -17.48 13.65 -2.91
CA ILE A 260 -16.77 12.88 -1.86
C ILE A 260 -17.73 11.81 -1.36
N THR A 261 -17.45 10.55 -1.68
CA THR A 261 -18.37 9.44 -1.39
C THR A 261 -18.35 8.97 0.07
N GLY A 262 -17.28 9.30 0.81
CA GLY A 262 -16.97 8.64 2.07
C GLY A 262 -16.37 7.25 1.86
N PHE A 263 -16.32 6.46 2.94
CA PHE A 263 -15.79 5.11 2.89
C PHE A 263 -16.81 4.14 2.27
N VAL A 264 -16.55 3.74 1.01
CA VAL A 264 -17.36 2.80 0.23
C VAL A 264 -16.49 1.82 -0.52
N ASP A 265 -17.08 0.73 -1.04
CA ASP A 265 -16.40 -0.20 -1.93
C ASP A 265 -16.06 0.51 -3.26
N PRO A 266 -14.77 0.55 -3.68
CA PRO A 266 -14.36 1.26 -4.88
C PRO A 266 -14.65 0.55 -6.19
N ILE A 267 -15.08 -0.71 -6.20
CA ILE A 267 -15.24 -1.54 -7.40
C ILE A 267 -16.15 -0.87 -8.44
N SER A 268 -17.31 -0.34 -8.01
CA SER A 268 -18.25 0.34 -8.92
C SER A 268 -17.66 1.59 -9.58
N TYR A 269 -16.72 2.25 -8.90
CA TYR A 269 -16.01 3.43 -9.41
C TYR A 269 -14.90 3.03 -10.39
N TYR A 270 -14.11 2.00 -10.07
CA TYR A 270 -13.15 1.45 -11.02
C TYR A 270 -13.83 0.97 -12.31
N LYS A 271 -15.03 0.39 -12.21
CA LYS A 271 -15.78 -0.08 -13.40
C LYS A 271 -16.13 1.04 -14.37
N ARG A 272 -16.42 2.26 -13.93
CA ARG A 272 -16.90 3.34 -14.81
C ARG A 272 -15.89 4.45 -15.09
N ALA A 273 -14.94 4.70 -14.17
CA ALA A 273 -14.00 5.80 -14.33
C ALA A 273 -13.00 5.58 -15.47
N SER A 274 -12.47 6.68 -16.00
CA SER A 274 -11.47 6.68 -17.07
C SER A 274 -10.06 6.91 -16.55
N ILE A 275 -9.89 7.76 -15.52
CA ILE A 275 -8.58 8.19 -15.04
C ILE A 275 -8.54 8.09 -13.51
N LEU A 276 -7.42 7.55 -12.97
CA LEU A 276 -7.10 7.58 -11.54
C LEU A 276 -6.01 8.63 -11.28
N LEU A 277 -6.18 9.50 -10.29
CA LEU A 277 -5.11 10.37 -9.80
C LEU A 277 -4.49 9.80 -8.53
N LEU A 278 -3.16 9.73 -8.49
CA LEU A 278 -2.41 9.39 -7.28
C LEU A 278 -1.30 10.43 -7.03
N THR A 279 -1.51 11.27 -6.03
CA THR A 279 -0.66 12.44 -5.71
C THR A 279 0.20 12.25 -4.47
N SER A 280 0.29 11.02 -3.97
CA SER A 280 0.95 10.65 -2.70
C SER A 280 2.43 11.06 -2.67
N GLU A 281 2.91 11.48 -1.50
CA GLU A 281 4.34 11.72 -1.25
C GLU A 281 5.18 10.44 -1.21
N TYR A 282 4.57 9.35 -0.77
CA TYR A 282 5.17 8.01 -0.74
C TYR A 282 4.10 6.94 -0.65
N GLU A 283 4.40 5.78 -1.23
CA GLU A 283 3.59 4.55 -1.14
C GLU A 283 4.48 3.35 -0.90
N GLY A 284 3.92 2.33 -0.26
CA GLY A 284 4.58 1.04 -0.12
C GLY A 284 4.57 0.22 -1.41
N PHE A 285 3.44 0.24 -2.11
CA PHE A 285 3.26 -0.43 -3.39
C PHE A 285 2.41 0.41 -4.35
N GLY A 286 1.30 0.99 -3.83
CA GLY A 286 0.32 1.67 -4.68
C GLY A 286 -0.70 0.70 -5.24
N LEU A 287 -1.28 -0.17 -4.39
CA LEU A 287 -2.25 -1.20 -4.80
C LEU A 287 -3.37 -0.64 -5.66
N VAL A 288 -3.86 0.57 -5.35
CA VAL A 288 -4.89 1.28 -6.14
C VAL A 288 -4.50 1.51 -7.61
N ILE A 289 -3.19 1.55 -7.93
CA ILE A 289 -2.70 1.64 -9.32
C ILE A 289 -2.99 0.33 -10.05
N ALA A 290 -2.62 -0.80 -9.45
CA ALA A 290 -2.85 -2.12 -10.03
C ALA A 290 -4.35 -2.44 -10.13
N GLU A 291 -5.14 -2.08 -9.12
CA GLU A 291 -6.60 -2.20 -9.11
C GLU A 291 -7.25 -1.36 -10.22
N ALA A 292 -6.84 -0.11 -10.38
CA ALA A 292 -7.31 0.76 -11.45
C ALA A 292 -6.98 0.18 -12.83
N MET A 293 -5.72 -0.21 -13.06
CA MET A 293 -5.29 -0.82 -14.31
C MET A 293 -6.06 -2.11 -14.64
N SER A 294 -6.33 -2.97 -13.67
CA SER A 294 -7.08 -4.21 -13.88
C SER A 294 -8.51 -3.96 -14.38
N HIS A 295 -9.05 -2.79 -14.07
CA HIS A 295 -10.34 -2.34 -14.57
C HIS A 295 -10.23 -1.44 -15.81
N GLY A 296 -9.02 -1.20 -16.33
CA GLY A 296 -8.77 -0.32 -17.47
C GLY A 296 -8.89 1.18 -17.16
N VAL A 297 -8.81 1.57 -15.89
CA VAL A 297 -8.69 2.98 -15.48
C VAL A 297 -7.24 3.39 -15.60
N VAL A 298 -6.95 4.45 -16.32
CA VAL A 298 -5.58 4.91 -16.59
C VAL A 298 -5.02 5.68 -15.40
N PRO A 299 -3.95 5.21 -14.76
CA PRO A 299 -3.35 5.90 -13.64
C PRO A 299 -2.47 7.08 -14.10
N VAL A 300 -2.68 8.24 -13.49
CA VAL A 300 -1.77 9.40 -13.54
C VAL A 300 -1.18 9.57 -12.16
N VAL A 301 0.12 9.32 -12.02
CA VAL A 301 0.76 9.12 -10.72
C VAL A 301 1.94 10.08 -10.53
N TYR A 302 1.98 10.75 -9.38
CA TYR A 302 3.16 11.52 -9.00
C TYR A 302 4.34 10.59 -8.73
N ASN A 303 5.43 10.74 -9.50
CA ASN A 303 6.63 9.91 -9.43
C ASN A 303 7.45 10.20 -8.15
N SER A 304 6.81 9.98 -7.00
CA SER A 304 7.36 10.28 -5.67
C SER A 304 8.03 9.09 -4.99
N PHE A 305 7.74 7.86 -5.42
CA PHE A 305 8.19 6.62 -4.81
C PHE A 305 8.67 5.61 -5.88
N GLU A 306 9.67 4.81 -5.55
CA GLU A 306 10.35 3.93 -6.52
C GLU A 306 9.43 2.86 -7.13
N ALA A 307 8.48 2.31 -6.35
CA ALA A 307 7.55 1.28 -6.84
C ALA A 307 6.63 1.79 -7.96
N ALA A 308 6.42 3.11 -8.11
CA ALA A 308 5.63 3.65 -9.22
C ALA A 308 6.18 3.24 -10.58
N LYS A 309 7.52 3.20 -10.72
CA LYS A 309 8.22 2.83 -11.96
C LYS A 309 8.20 1.33 -12.24
N ASP A 310 7.95 0.50 -11.23
CA ASP A 310 7.79 -0.94 -11.42
C ASP A 310 6.36 -1.28 -11.88
N LEU A 311 5.38 -0.43 -11.52
CA LEU A 311 3.97 -0.57 -11.91
C LEU A 311 3.67 0.11 -13.24
N ILE A 312 4.29 1.27 -13.51
CA ILE A 312 3.99 2.13 -14.66
C ILE A 312 5.22 2.32 -15.53
N THR A 313 5.09 1.95 -16.78
CA THR A 313 5.95 2.42 -17.87
C THR A 313 5.30 3.67 -18.45
N ASP A 314 5.91 4.84 -18.21
CA ASP A 314 5.36 6.14 -18.61
C ASP A 314 4.99 6.19 -20.09
N GLY A 315 3.78 6.66 -20.40
CA GLY A 315 3.24 6.74 -21.74
C GLY A 315 2.87 5.40 -22.40
N HIS A 316 2.92 4.28 -21.63
CA HIS A 316 2.55 2.95 -22.14
C HIS A 316 1.33 2.35 -21.43
N ASN A 317 1.34 2.30 -20.10
CA ASN A 317 0.24 1.76 -19.29
C ASN A 317 -0.24 2.70 -18.19
N GLY A 318 0.12 3.96 -18.28
CA GLY A 318 -0.20 5.04 -17.37
C GLY A 318 0.74 6.22 -17.58
N VAL A 319 0.61 7.23 -16.75
CA VAL A 319 1.41 8.46 -16.85
C VAL A 319 2.12 8.73 -15.52
N LEU A 320 3.43 8.96 -15.57
CA LEU A 320 4.23 9.42 -14.44
C LEU A 320 4.47 10.91 -14.52
N VAL A 321 4.14 11.63 -13.46
CA VAL A 321 4.41 13.07 -13.33
C VAL A 321 5.63 13.27 -12.45
N ASP A 322 6.71 13.77 -13.03
CA ASP A 322 8.00 13.89 -12.35
C ASP A 322 8.05 15.02 -11.32
N LYS A 323 9.02 14.92 -10.42
CA LYS A 323 9.38 15.96 -9.45
C LYS A 323 10.04 17.17 -10.15
N PRO A 324 9.85 18.40 -9.64
CA PRO A 324 9.04 18.77 -8.49
C PRO A 324 7.54 18.75 -8.81
N PHE A 325 6.70 18.54 -7.80
CA PHE A 325 5.25 18.59 -7.97
C PHE A 325 4.79 19.98 -8.41
N SER A 326 3.91 20.02 -9.40
CA SER A 326 3.26 21.22 -9.90
C SER A 326 1.81 20.90 -10.26
N ASP A 327 0.85 21.66 -9.75
CA ASP A 327 -0.57 21.46 -10.04
C ASP A 327 -0.83 21.60 -11.55
N SER A 328 -0.30 22.65 -12.17
CA SER A 328 -0.44 22.88 -13.62
C SER A 328 0.24 21.80 -14.46
N GLY A 329 1.47 21.38 -14.09
CA GLY A 329 2.17 20.32 -14.82
C GLY A 329 1.47 18.97 -14.71
N PHE A 330 0.84 18.69 -13.56
CA PHE A 330 0.01 17.49 -13.40
C PHE A 330 -1.29 17.61 -14.20
N ALA A 331 -1.96 18.76 -14.15
CA ALA A 331 -3.16 19.04 -14.92
C ALA A 331 -2.93 18.96 -16.44
N GLU A 332 -1.76 19.38 -16.95
CA GLU A 332 -1.39 19.24 -18.37
C GLU A 332 -1.36 17.77 -18.81
N LYS A 333 -0.82 16.87 -17.98
CA LYS A 333 -0.81 15.43 -18.27
C LYS A 333 -2.20 14.81 -18.29
N VAL A 334 -3.07 15.23 -17.36
CA VAL A 334 -4.47 14.80 -17.34
C VAL A 334 -5.22 15.35 -18.55
N ASN A 335 -5.02 16.63 -18.86
CA ASN A 335 -5.60 17.29 -20.04
C ASN A 335 -5.26 16.55 -21.34
N GLU A 336 -4.01 16.12 -21.51
CA GLU A 336 -3.57 15.36 -22.67
C GLU A 336 -4.38 14.07 -22.86
N LEU A 337 -4.69 13.36 -21.78
CA LEU A 337 -5.52 12.14 -21.82
C LEU A 337 -6.99 12.47 -22.15
N MET A 338 -7.52 13.55 -21.58
CA MET A 338 -8.91 13.98 -21.81
C MET A 338 -9.13 14.42 -23.26
N ASP A 339 -8.12 15.03 -23.89
CA ASP A 339 -8.19 15.51 -25.29
C ASP A 339 -7.91 14.41 -26.34
N LYS A 340 -7.30 13.28 -25.91
CA LYS A 340 -6.89 12.18 -26.82
C LYS A 340 -7.52 10.85 -26.41
N PRO A 341 -8.81 10.62 -26.72
CA PRO A 341 -9.52 9.39 -26.32
C PRO A 341 -8.85 8.11 -26.81
N ASP A 342 -8.30 8.10 -28.02
CA ASP A 342 -7.62 6.92 -28.59
C ASP A 342 -6.36 6.57 -27.78
N TYR A 343 -5.59 7.59 -27.37
CA TYR A 343 -4.42 7.40 -26.52
C TYR A 343 -4.81 6.93 -25.11
N LEU A 344 -5.89 7.49 -24.54
CA LEU A 344 -6.42 7.03 -23.26
C LEU A 344 -6.83 5.55 -23.33
N ASN A 345 -7.48 5.12 -24.41
CA ASN A 345 -7.86 3.73 -24.62
C ASN A 345 -6.64 2.82 -24.79
N GLU A 346 -5.61 3.23 -25.51
CA GLU A 346 -4.35 2.48 -25.65
C GLU A 346 -3.70 2.23 -24.27
N LEU A 347 -3.56 3.27 -23.45
CA LEU A 347 -3.03 3.15 -22.10
C LEU A 347 -3.89 2.24 -21.21
N SER A 348 -5.21 2.30 -21.37
CA SER A 348 -6.17 1.46 -20.65
C SER A 348 -5.94 -0.03 -20.94
N GLU A 349 -5.86 -0.41 -22.22
CA GLU A 349 -5.63 -1.80 -22.64
C GLU A 349 -4.27 -2.31 -22.17
N ASN A 350 -3.20 -1.52 -22.35
CA ASN A 350 -1.87 -1.87 -21.86
C ASN A 350 -1.85 -2.01 -20.33
N GLY A 351 -2.59 -1.17 -19.61
CA GLY A 351 -2.76 -1.26 -18.15
C GLY A 351 -3.38 -2.60 -17.72
N ARG A 352 -4.44 -3.06 -18.41
CA ARG A 352 -5.06 -4.37 -18.16
C ARG A 352 -4.07 -5.51 -18.34
N ILE A 353 -3.28 -5.48 -19.42
CA ILE A 353 -2.27 -6.51 -19.71
C ILE A 353 -1.22 -6.55 -18.58
N VAL A 354 -0.70 -5.40 -18.18
CA VAL A 354 0.31 -5.30 -17.13
C VAL A 354 -0.25 -5.75 -15.77
N SER A 355 -1.51 -5.38 -15.46
CA SER A 355 -2.14 -5.71 -14.17
C SER A 355 -2.34 -7.21 -13.96
N ALA A 356 -2.43 -8.02 -15.02
CA ALA A 356 -2.50 -9.48 -14.92
C ALA A 356 -1.28 -10.08 -14.19
N GLY A 357 -0.14 -9.36 -14.21
CA GLY A 357 1.04 -9.70 -13.44
C GLY A 357 0.88 -9.63 -11.93
N TYR A 358 -0.19 -9.02 -11.43
CA TYR A 358 -0.52 -8.85 -10.01
C TYR A 358 -1.76 -9.64 -9.60
N SER A 359 -2.19 -10.61 -10.41
CA SER A 359 -3.31 -11.49 -10.07
C SER A 359 -3.02 -12.32 -8.82
N ILE A 360 -4.07 -12.71 -8.10
CA ILE A 360 -3.97 -13.52 -6.88
C ILE A 360 -3.19 -14.80 -7.14
N ASP A 361 -3.54 -15.53 -8.21
CA ASP A 361 -2.91 -16.82 -8.54
C ASP A 361 -1.42 -16.69 -8.81
N ARG A 362 -1.01 -15.63 -9.53
CA ARG A 362 0.40 -15.41 -9.82
C ARG A 362 1.18 -15.10 -8.56
N ILE A 363 0.68 -14.21 -7.72
CA ILE A 363 1.36 -13.85 -6.47
C ILE A 363 1.36 -15.03 -5.50
N ALA A 364 0.31 -15.86 -5.47
CA ALA A 364 0.28 -17.10 -4.73
C ALA A 364 1.43 -18.03 -5.11
N ASN A 365 1.61 -18.24 -6.41
CA ASN A 365 2.70 -19.08 -6.92
C ASN A 365 4.08 -18.59 -6.46
N GLU A 366 4.31 -17.29 -6.41
CA GLU A 366 5.57 -16.73 -5.87
C GLU A 366 5.75 -17.05 -4.37
N TRP A 367 4.67 -17.00 -3.60
CA TRP A 367 4.66 -17.39 -2.18
C TRP A 367 4.93 -18.89 -2.01
N TYR A 368 4.30 -19.78 -2.80
CA TYR A 368 4.52 -21.23 -2.72
C TYR A 368 5.96 -21.60 -3.07
N GLN A 369 6.49 -21.04 -4.16
CA GLN A 369 7.90 -21.23 -4.51
C GLN A 369 8.88 -20.79 -3.42
N LEU A 370 8.52 -19.76 -2.64
CA LEU A 370 9.31 -19.31 -1.50
C LEU A 370 9.18 -20.27 -0.30
N MET A 371 8.00 -20.83 -0.05
CA MET A 371 7.75 -21.73 1.09
C MET A 371 8.36 -23.13 0.88
N ASP A 372 8.39 -23.60 -0.36
CA ASP A 372 8.96 -24.91 -0.75
C ASP A 372 10.51 -24.93 -0.72
N ASN A 373 11.18 -23.75 -0.73
CA ASN A 373 12.63 -23.59 -0.66
C ASN A 373 13.11 -23.22 0.76
#